data_22f8ba0b8932ded48ae3334ef9abbcb4
#
_entry.id   22f8ba0b8932ded48ae3334ef9abbcb4
#
_cell.length_a   1.000
_cell.length_b   1.000
_cell.length_c   1.000
_cell.angle_alpha   90.00
_cell.angle_beta   90.00
_cell.angle_gamma   90.00
#
_symmetry.space_group_name_H-M   'P 1'
#
loop_
_entity.id
_entity.type
_entity.pdbx_description
1 polymer ?
#
loop_
_entity_poly.entity_id
_entity_poly.type
_entity_poly.pdbx_seq_one_letter_code
_entity_poly.pdbx_strand_id
1 'polypeptide(L)'
;GMVMVMGEITTTAKIDIPSIVRNTVNRIGYDDPAYGFDGHTCAVLTTIDKQSPDIAQGVNNAYDASADEKIGAGDQGMMFGYACDETAELMPAPLALSHALARRLTAVRKSGELNWLRPDGKSQVTVEYDAAGNVVRCPAIVVSTQHSPDISIEKLREAIVETVIKPTIPARYIDAGTKFFVNPTGRFVVGGPAGDSGLTGRKIIVDTYGGAAAHGGGCFSGKDPTKVDRSAAYMARYVAKNL
;
A
#
# COMPACT_ATOMS: atom_id res chain seq x y z
N GLY A 1 2.08 22.41 -2.96
CA GLY A 1 1.21 21.30 -2.54
C GLY A 1 0.80 21.40 -1.06
N MET A 2 -0.09 20.51 -0.64
CA MET A 2 -0.66 20.54 0.71
C MET A 2 -0.86 19.11 1.23
N VAL A 3 -0.60 18.91 2.52
CA VAL A 3 -1.04 17.73 3.27
C VAL A 3 -2.04 18.18 4.32
N MET A 4 -3.19 17.51 4.38
CA MET A 4 -4.19 17.72 5.42
C MET A 4 -4.26 16.48 6.30
N VAL A 5 -4.13 16.66 7.62
CA VAL A 5 -4.32 15.61 8.62
C VAL A 5 -5.57 15.96 9.42
N MET A 6 -6.58 15.10 9.33
CA MET A 6 -7.87 15.30 9.99
C MET A 6 -8.34 14.01 10.66
N GLY A 7 -9.15 14.14 11.67
CA GLY A 7 -9.76 13.02 12.38
C GLY A 7 -10.04 13.31 13.85
N GLU A 8 -10.50 12.31 14.55
CA GLU A 8 -10.78 12.36 15.98
C GLU A 8 -9.84 11.42 16.72
N ILE A 9 -9.14 11.95 17.73
CA ILE A 9 -8.28 11.17 18.61
C ILE A 9 -8.44 11.63 20.06
N THR A 10 -8.44 10.67 20.99
CA THR A 10 -8.38 10.96 22.42
C THR A 10 -7.02 10.50 22.94
N THR A 11 -6.17 11.47 23.31
CA THR A 11 -4.82 11.19 23.79
C THR A 11 -4.33 12.30 24.72
N THR A 12 -3.42 11.95 25.61
CA THR A 12 -2.64 12.92 26.40
C THR A 12 -1.30 13.26 25.75
N ALA A 13 -0.94 12.56 24.66
CA ALA A 13 0.30 12.81 23.94
C ALA A 13 0.27 14.18 23.24
N LYS A 14 1.42 14.86 23.26
CA LYS A 14 1.66 16.04 22.45
C LYS A 14 2.44 15.65 21.20
N ILE A 15 1.84 15.83 20.05
CA ILE A 15 2.38 15.36 18.76
C ILE A 15 2.63 16.58 17.86
N ASP A 16 3.85 16.70 17.36
CA ASP A 16 4.19 17.65 16.31
C ASP A 16 3.86 17.05 14.94
N ILE A 17 2.59 17.14 14.57
CA ILE A 17 2.07 16.62 13.30
C ILE A 17 2.79 17.23 12.08
N PRO A 18 3.01 18.55 11.99
CA PRO A 18 3.74 19.14 10.87
C PRO A 18 5.13 18.52 10.65
N SER A 19 5.91 18.34 11.71
CA SER A 19 7.23 17.71 11.59
C SER A 19 7.15 16.25 11.13
N ILE A 20 6.18 15.47 11.64
CA ILE A 20 5.97 14.08 11.22
C ILE A 20 5.60 14.01 9.75
N VAL A 21 4.70 14.87 9.28
CA VAL A 21 4.28 14.95 7.88
C VAL A 21 5.49 15.25 6.99
N ARG A 22 6.25 16.32 7.28
CA ARG A 22 7.41 16.72 6.49
C ARG A 22 8.46 15.62 6.40
N ASN A 23 8.81 15.02 7.55
CA ASN A 23 9.76 13.93 7.61
C ASN A 23 9.28 12.69 6.81
N THR A 24 7.98 12.42 6.83
CA THR A 24 7.41 11.30 6.08
C THR A 24 7.46 11.57 4.58
N VAL A 25 7.07 12.74 4.12
CA VAL A 25 7.10 13.14 2.71
C VAL A 25 8.53 13.10 2.17
N ASN A 26 9.49 13.66 2.91
CA ASN A 26 10.91 13.64 2.53
C ASN A 26 11.45 12.20 2.51
N ARG A 27 11.12 11.36 3.49
CA ARG A 27 11.51 9.94 3.54
C ARG A 27 10.95 9.13 2.37
N ILE A 28 9.77 9.49 1.88
CA ILE A 28 9.20 8.89 0.65
C ILE A 28 10.06 9.28 -0.55
N GLY A 29 10.62 10.50 -0.58
CA GLY A 29 11.47 11.01 -1.63
C GLY A 29 10.87 12.18 -2.41
N TYR A 30 9.86 12.84 -1.85
CA TYR A 30 9.39 14.14 -2.33
C TYR A 30 10.10 15.23 -1.53
N ASP A 31 11.37 15.44 -1.83
CA ASP A 31 12.32 16.32 -1.16
C ASP A 31 12.95 17.39 -2.10
N ASP A 32 12.42 17.46 -3.33
CA ASP A 32 12.84 18.44 -4.35
C ASP A 32 11.60 19.08 -4.99
N PRO A 33 11.50 20.42 -4.99
CA PRO A 33 10.40 21.15 -5.66
C PRO A 33 10.22 20.80 -7.14
N ALA A 34 11.29 20.37 -7.83
CA ALA A 34 11.22 19.95 -9.23
C ALA A 34 10.32 18.73 -9.46
N TYR A 35 9.97 17.98 -8.41
CA TYR A 35 9.04 16.86 -8.50
C TYR A 35 7.55 17.27 -8.43
N GLY A 36 7.30 18.59 -8.31
CA GLY A 36 5.96 19.17 -8.20
C GLY A 36 5.34 19.07 -6.82
N PHE A 37 6.00 18.39 -5.89
CA PHE A 37 5.64 18.28 -4.48
C PHE A 37 6.92 18.15 -3.64
N ASP A 38 6.96 18.85 -2.49
CA ASP A 38 8.16 18.89 -1.66
C ASP A 38 7.78 18.99 -0.18
N GLY A 39 8.30 18.09 0.63
CA GLY A 39 8.03 18.03 2.07
C GLY A 39 8.57 19.22 2.85
N HIS A 40 9.59 19.93 2.34
CA HIS A 40 10.13 21.11 3.00
C HIS A 40 9.20 22.32 2.89
N THR A 41 8.49 22.46 1.76
CA THR A 41 7.71 23.66 1.41
C THR A 41 6.20 23.44 1.35
N CYS A 42 5.70 22.19 1.37
CA CYS A 42 4.27 21.92 1.32
C CYS A 42 3.53 22.53 2.52
N ALA A 43 2.31 22.99 2.32
CA ALA A 43 1.43 23.37 3.41
C ALA A 43 1.02 22.13 4.23
N VAL A 44 0.97 22.27 5.54
CA VAL A 44 0.45 21.22 6.43
C VAL A 44 -0.71 21.82 7.22
N LEU A 45 -1.90 21.27 6.99
CA LEU A 45 -3.11 21.64 7.72
C LEU A 45 -3.49 20.50 8.67
N THR A 46 -3.90 20.87 9.87
CA THR A 46 -4.38 19.90 10.87
C THR A 46 -5.74 20.30 11.38
N THR A 47 -6.66 19.33 11.45
CA THR A 47 -7.96 19.47 12.08
C THR A 47 -8.24 18.17 12.84
N ILE A 48 -7.75 18.12 14.07
CA ILE A 48 -7.87 16.97 14.96
C ILE A 48 -8.75 17.36 16.13
N ASP A 49 -9.84 16.65 16.27
CA ASP A 49 -10.80 16.83 17.37
C ASP A 49 -10.75 15.65 18.36
N LYS A 50 -11.40 15.80 19.49
CA LYS A 50 -11.63 14.70 20.43
C LYS A 50 -12.69 13.75 19.85
N GLN A 51 -12.50 12.46 20.07
CA GLN A 51 -13.52 11.47 19.72
C GLN A 51 -14.85 11.78 20.40
N SER A 52 -15.96 11.61 19.68
CA SER A 52 -17.31 11.74 20.22
C SER A 52 -17.50 10.87 21.46
N PRO A 53 -18.06 11.41 22.55
CA PRO A 53 -18.39 10.60 23.73
C PRO A 53 -19.34 9.44 23.43
N ASP A 54 -20.26 9.62 22.47
CA ASP A 54 -21.23 8.59 22.08
C ASP A 54 -20.56 7.41 21.38
N ILE A 55 -19.59 7.70 20.50
CA ILE A 55 -18.78 6.65 19.88
C ILE A 55 -17.87 5.98 20.91
N ALA A 56 -17.28 6.75 21.83
CA ALA A 56 -16.41 6.23 22.88
C ALA A 56 -17.11 5.22 23.81
N GLN A 57 -18.41 5.36 24.04
CA GLN A 57 -19.18 4.41 24.84
C GLN A 57 -19.13 2.99 24.27
N GLY A 58 -19.27 2.83 22.94
CA GLY A 58 -19.22 1.54 22.27
C GLY A 58 -17.83 0.89 22.29
N VAL A 59 -16.78 1.67 22.49
CA VAL A 59 -15.39 1.18 22.63
C VAL A 59 -15.05 0.88 24.09
N ASN A 60 -15.43 1.76 25.00
CA ASN A 60 -15.03 1.68 26.40
C ASN A 60 -15.88 0.70 27.23
N ASN A 61 -17.07 0.35 26.75
CA ASN A 61 -17.99 -0.54 27.45
C ASN A 61 -18.51 -1.61 26.48
N ALA A 62 -18.03 -2.84 26.61
CA ALA A 62 -18.60 -3.95 25.86
C ALA A 62 -20.02 -4.27 26.40
N TYR A 63 -20.98 -4.45 25.48
CA TYR A 63 -22.38 -4.66 25.82
C TYR A 63 -22.63 -5.97 26.61
N ASP A 64 -21.85 -7.00 26.28
CA ASP A 64 -21.99 -8.35 26.81
C ASP A 64 -20.75 -8.82 27.62
N ALA A 65 -19.91 -7.87 28.01
CA ALA A 65 -18.65 -8.21 28.70
C ALA A 65 -18.89 -8.74 30.12
N SER A 66 -18.14 -9.76 30.48
CA SER A 66 -17.87 -10.11 31.89
C SER A 66 -17.10 -8.97 32.58
N ALA A 67 -17.10 -8.95 33.91
CA ALA A 67 -16.53 -7.85 34.72
C ALA A 67 -15.05 -7.51 34.35
N ASP A 68 -14.33 -8.41 33.70
CA ASP A 68 -12.92 -8.26 33.30
C ASP A 68 -12.70 -7.77 31.89
N GLU A 69 -13.71 -7.80 31.00
CA GLU A 69 -13.63 -7.36 29.62
C GLU A 69 -14.20 -5.95 29.46
N LYS A 70 -13.34 -4.97 29.20
CA LYS A 70 -13.71 -3.55 29.21
C LYS A 70 -13.80 -2.91 27.82
N ILE A 71 -13.34 -3.60 26.75
CA ILE A 71 -13.26 -3.01 25.40
C ILE A 71 -14.34 -3.63 24.52
N GLY A 72 -15.23 -2.79 24.00
CA GLY A 72 -16.25 -3.15 23.02
C GLY A 72 -15.75 -3.04 21.58
N ALA A 73 -16.54 -3.57 20.65
CA ALA A 73 -16.22 -3.50 19.22
C ALA A 73 -16.28 -2.06 18.67
N GLY A 74 -17.06 -1.18 19.28
CA GLY A 74 -17.21 0.21 18.89
C GLY A 74 -18.09 0.46 17.67
N ASP A 75 -18.16 -0.50 16.76
CA ASP A 75 -18.97 -0.42 15.53
C ASP A 75 -19.30 -1.82 15.02
N GLN A 76 -20.21 -1.91 14.07
CA GLN A 76 -20.44 -3.09 13.24
C GLN A 76 -19.27 -3.30 12.25
N GLY A 77 -19.12 -4.53 11.75
CA GLY A 77 -18.12 -4.80 10.71
C GLY A 77 -18.19 -6.23 10.19
N MET A 78 -17.65 -6.42 9.00
CA MET A 78 -17.41 -7.72 8.41
C MET A 78 -15.96 -7.79 7.97
N MET A 79 -15.22 -8.79 8.47
CA MET A 79 -13.80 -8.94 8.22
C MET A 79 -13.54 -10.32 7.62
N PHE A 80 -12.53 -10.37 6.73
CA PHE A 80 -12.14 -11.58 6.04
C PHE A 80 -10.70 -11.93 6.36
N GLY A 81 -10.46 -13.19 6.70
CA GLY A 81 -9.15 -13.80 6.75
C GLY A 81 -9.00 -14.76 5.56
N TYR A 82 -7.84 -14.71 4.92
CA TYR A 82 -7.49 -15.59 3.83
C TYR A 82 -6.03 -15.99 3.92
N ALA A 83 -5.74 -17.24 3.55
CA ALA A 83 -4.39 -17.76 3.39
C ALA A 83 -4.39 -18.82 2.28
N CYS A 84 -3.28 -18.93 1.56
CA CYS A 84 -3.05 -19.96 0.55
C CYS A 84 -1.55 -20.30 0.55
N ASP A 85 -1.19 -21.43 -0.04
CA ASP A 85 0.18 -21.94 -0.10
C ASP A 85 0.96 -21.52 -1.36
N GLU A 86 0.45 -20.54 -2.10
CA GLU A 86 1.06 -20.08 -3.34
C GLU A 86 2.42 -19.37 -3.12
N THR A 87 2.64 -18.81 -1.94
CA THR A 87 3.86 -18.08 -1.56
C THR A 87 4.26 -18.39 -0.12
N ALA A 88 5.53 -18.15 0.21
CA ALA A 88 6.05 -18.36 1.57
C ALA A 88 5.33 -17.50 2.63
N GLU A 89 4.79 -16.37 2.22
CA GLU A 89 3.98 -15.50 3.08
C GLU A 89 2.55 -16.00 3.28
N LEU A 90 2.17 -17.10 2.64
CA LEU A 90 0.80 -17.62 2.57
C LEU A 90 -0.19 -16.59 1.99
N MET A 91 0.24 -15.90 0.94
CA MET A 91 -0.51 -14.86 0.24
C MET A 91 -0.69 -15.22 -1.23
N PRO A 92 -1.77 -14.73 -1.88
CA PRO A 92 -1.98 -14.91 -3.32
C PRO A 92 -0.78 -14.43 -4.14
N ALA A 93 -0.32 -15.26 -5.07
CA ALA A 93 0.87 -14.97 -5.87
C ALA A 93 0.79 -13.63 -6.65
N PRO A 94 -0.33 -13.26 -7.30
CA PRO A 94 -0.42 -11.98 -8.01
C PRO A 94 -0.14 -10.79 -7.11
N LEU A 95 -0.69 -10.79 -5.89
CA LEU A 95 -0.50 -9.71 -4.93
C LEU A 95 0.92 -9.70 -4.36
N ALA A 96 1.42 -10.86 -3.92
CA ALA A 96 2.76 -10.98 -3.35
C ALA A 96 3.85 -10.54 -4.35
N LEU A 97 3.74 -10.96 -5.61
CA LEU A 97 4.64 -10.58 -6.68
C LEU A 97 4.53 -9.07 -7.02
N SER A 98 3.32 -8.51 -7.05
CA SER A 98 3.12 -7.08 -7.26
C SER A 98 3.75 -6.26 -6.11
N HIS A 99 3.56 -6.67 -4.87
CA HIS A 99 4.21 -6.03 -3.72
C HIS A 99 5.75 -6.15 -3.78
N ALA A 100 6.27 -7.29 -4.22
CA ALA A 100 7.71 -7.48 -4.39
C ALA A 100 8.28 -6.52 -5.45
N LEU A 101 7.59 -6.34 -6.58
CA LEU A 101 7.94 -5.37 -7.62
C LEU A 101 7.95 -3.93 -7.08
N ALA A 102 6.93 -3.53 -6.34
CA ALA A 102 6.84 -2.20 -5.75
C ALA A 102 7.96 -1.94 -4.73
N ARG A 103 8.30 -2.95 -3.90
CA ARG A 103 9.44 -2.88 -2.98
C ARG A 103 10.77 -2.77 -3.73
N ARG A 104 10.99 -3.57 -4.79
CA ARG A 104 12.22 -3.50 -5.60
C ARG A 104 12.33 -2.15 -6.30
N LEU A 105 11.25 -1.64 -6.88
CA LEU A 105 11.23 -0.31 -7.50
C LEU A 105 11.64 0.78 -6.50
N THR A 106 11.14 0.72 -5.28
CA THR A 106 11.53 1.65 -4.21
C THR A 106 13.00 1.48 -3.81
N ALA A 107 13.50 0.23 -3.74
CA ALA A 107 14.88 -0.05 -3.35
C ALA A 107 15.88 0.50 -4.36
N VAL A 108 15.68 0.25 -5.66
CA VAL A 108 16.59 0.73 -6.72
C VAL A 108 16.57 2.25 -6.86
N ARG A 109 15.43 2.88 -6.57
CA ARG A 109 15.35 4.34 -6.51
C ARG A 109 16.14 4.90 -5.33
N LYS A 110 15.93 4.36 -4.13
CA LYS A 110 16.57 4.85 -2.89
C LYS A 110 18.07 4.57 -2.83
N SER A 111 18.53 3.49 -3.47
CA SER A 111 19.98 3.20 -3.59
C SER A 111 20.70 4.09 -4.62
N GLY A 112 19.93 4.78 -5.49
CA GLY A 112 20.49 5.53 -6.61
C GLY A 112 20.89 4.66 -7.82
N GLU A 113 20.62 3.37 -7.80
CA GLU A 113 20.88 2.45 -8.92
C GLU A 113 20.18 2.92 -10.20
N LEU A 114 18.94 3.44 -10.06
CA LEU A 114 18.18 4.11 -11.10
C LEU A 114 17.82 5.53 -10.63
N ASN A 115 18.77 6.45 -10.68
CA ASN A 115 18.69 7.80 -10.11
C ASN A 115 17.64 8.72 -10.76
N TRP A 116 17.15 8.35 -11.94
CA TRP A 116 16.08 9.05 -12.65
C TRP A 116 14.67 8.64 -12.20
N LEU A 117 14.53 7.60 -11.35
CA LEU A 117 13.24 7.21 -10.77
C LEU A 117 12.71 8.27 -9.79
N ARG A 118 11.40 8.42 -9.77
CA ARG A 118 10.65 9.26 -8.83
C ARG A 118 9.73 8.39 -7.96
N PRO A 119 9.16 8.93 -6.86
CA PRO A 119 8.49 8.11 -5.85
C PRO A 119 7.22 7.40 -6.31
N ASP A 120 6.45 7.97 -7.23
CA ASP A 120 5.17 7.37 -7.66
C ASP A 120 5.41 6.16 -8.57
N GLY A 121 4.72 5.07 -8.28
CA GLY A 121 4.82 3.84 -9.06
C GLY A 121 3.67 2.89 -8.79
N LYS A 122 3.38 2.07 -9.78
CA LYS A 122 2.33 1.03 -9.74
C LYS A 122 2.87 -0.26 -10.33
N SER A 123 2.40 -1.38 -9.80
CA SER A 123 2.70 -2.70 -10.33
C SER A 123 1.44 -3.56 -10.39
N GLN A 124 1.37 -4.42 -11.39
CA GLN A 124 0.33 -5.42 -11.55
C GLN A 124 0.96 -6.68 -12.14
N VAL A 125 0.58 -7.84 -11.61
CA VAL A 125 1.00 -9.14 -12.12
C VAL A 125 -0.24 -9.97 -12.43
N THR A 126 -0.31 -10.47 -13.65
CA THR A 126 -1.29 -11.49 -14.05
C THR A 126 -0.64 -12.85 -13.90
N VAL A 127 -1.34 -13.79 -13.28
CA VAL A 127 -0.87 -15.15 -13.04
C VAL A 127 -1.82 -16.12 -13.72
N GLU A 128 -1.26 -17.12 -14.39
CA GLU A 128 -1.98 -18.25 -14.96
C GLU A 128 -1.88 -19.45 -14.02
N TYR A 129 -3.02 -20.10 -13.79
CA TYR A 129 -3.15 -21.27 -12.93
C TYR A 129 -3.50 -22.50 -13.76
N ASP A 130 -3.02 -23.66 -13.36
CA ASP A 130 -3.48 -24.93 -13.91
C ASP A 130 -4.85 -25.36 -13.32
N ALA A 131 -5.37 -26.48 -13.78
CA ALA A 131 -6.64 -27.02 -13.31
C ALA A 131 -6.62 -27.45 -11.82
N ALA A 132 -5.44 -27.63 -11.24
CA ALA A 132 -5.24 -27.96 -9.84
C ALA A 132 -5.06 -26.71 -8.94
N GLY A 133 -5.02 -25.52 -9.56
CA GLY A 133 -4.82 -24.25 -8.84
C GLY A 133 -3.35 -23.87 -8.61
N ASN A 134 -2.40 -24.57 -9.23
CA ASN A 134 -1.00 -24.20 -9.10
C ASN A 134 -0.63 -23.05 -10.04
N VAL A 135 0.26 -22.18 -9.58
CA VAL A 135 0.82 -21.09 -10.37
C VAL A 135 1.72 -21.65 -11.47
N VAL A 136 1.36 -21.40 -12.73
CA VAL A 136 2.11 -21.90 -13.90
C VAL A 136 3.09 -20.82 -14.42
N ARG A 137 2.60 -19.61 -14.71
CA ARG A 137 3.36 -18.53 -15.32
C ARG A 137 2.75 -17.16 -15.09
N CYS A 138 3.52 -16.13 -15.42
CA CYS A 138 3.04 -14.74 -15.47
C CYS A 138 2.90 -14.30 -16.93
N PRO A 139 1.69 -14.38 -17.52
CA PRO A 139 1.48 -13.95 -18.91
C PRO A 139 1.64 -12.45 -19.13
N ALA A 140 1.41 -11.62 -18.11
CA ALA A 140 1.56 -10.18 -18.21
C ALA A 140 2.03 -9.55 -16.89
N ILE A 141 3.00 -8.65 -16.99
CA ILE A 141 3.53 -7.87 -15.87
C ILE A 141 3.51 -6.39 -16.27
N VAL A 142 2.86 -5.57 -15.46
CA VAL A 142 2.77 -4.12 -15.68
C VAL A 142 3.54 -3.40 -14.59
N VAL A 143 4.41 -2.46 -14.98
CA VAL A 143 5.07 -1.53 -14.05
C VAL A 143 4.94 -0.13 -14.65
N SER A 144 4.33 0.78 -13.90
CA SER A 144 4.33 2.21 -14.23
C SER A 144 5.11 2.95 -13.16
N THR A 145 6.03 3.80 -13.57
CA THR A 145 6.89 4.54 -12.65
C THR A 145 7.08 5.98 -13.10
N GLN A 146 6.99 6.89 -12.15
CA GLN A 146 7.36 8.29 -12.33
C GLN A 146 8.87 8.39 -12.55
N HIS A 147 9.30 9.27 -13.45
CA HIS A 147 10.70 9.41 -13.83
C HIS A 147 11.09 10.86 -14.13
N SER A 148 12.39 11.14 -14.18
CA SER A 148 12.89 12.44 -14.63
C SER A 148 12.62 12.64 -16.14
N PRO A 149 12.53 13.88 -16.63
CA PRO A 149 12.30 14.15 -18.04
C PRO A 149 13.46 13.73 -18.96
N ASP A 150 14.65 13.46 -18.40
CA ASP A 150 15.89 13.29 -19.15
C ASP A 150 16.11 11.85 -19.65
N ILE A 151 15.35 10.87 -19.17
CA ILE A 151 15.43 9.48 -19.61
C ILE A 151 14.51 9.22 -20.79
N SER A 152 15.02 8.58 -21.85
CA SER A 152 14.15 8.12 -22.95
C SER A 152 13.29 6.95 -22.50
N ILE A 153 12.11 6.82 -23.11
CA ILE A 153 11.16 5.77 -22.72
C ILE A 153 11.69 4.36 -23.02
N GLU A 154 12.49 4.21 -24.08
CA GLU A 154 13.12 2.95 -24.46
C GLU A 154 14.12 2.48 -23.41
N LYS A 155 15.04 3.37 -23.00
CA LYS A 155 16.02 3.08 -21.94
C LYS A 155 15.35 2.81 -20.60
N LEU A 156 14.29 3.56 -20.27
CA LEU A 156 13.50 3.34 -19.07
C LEU A 156 12.90 1.93 -19.08
N ARG A 157 12.27 1.54 -20.18
CA ARG A 157 11.63 0.22 -20.33
C ARG A 157 12.63 -0.92 -20.16
N GLU A 158 13.76 -0.84 -20.85
CA GLU A 158 14.84 -1.81 -20.73
C GLU A 158 15.35 -1.91 -19.28
N ALA A 159 15.70 -0.78 -18.67
CA ALA A 159 16.22 -0.74 -17.31
C ALA A 159 15.21 -1.32 -16.28
N ILE A 160 13.93 -1.01 -16.38
CA ILE A 160 12.91 -1.56 -15.47
C ILE A 160 12.78 -3.07 -15.65
N VAL A 161 12.79 -3.58 -16.87
CA VAL A 161 12.73 -5.03 -17.10
C VAL A 161 13.94 -5.72 -16.50
N GLU A 162 15.15 -5.23 -16.76
CA GLU A 162 16.39 -5.89 -16.32
C GLU A 162 16.67 -5.72 -14.83
N THR A 163 16.41 -4.54 -14.26
CA THR A 163 16.79 -4.20 -12.88
C THR A 163 15.67 -4.45 -11.86
N VAL A 164 14.39 -4.36 -12.30
CA VAL A 164 13.25 -4.49 -11.38
C VAL A 164 12.48 -5.79 -11.62
N ILE A 165 12.04 -6.07 -12.85
CA ILE A 165 11.13 -7.19 -13.10
C ILE A 165 11.85 -8.54 -13.01
N LYS A 166 12.87 -8.76 -13.82
CA LYS A 166 13.58 -10.04 -13.88
C LYS A 166 14.23 -10.47 -12.56
N PRO A 167 14.85 -9.58 -11.77
CA PRO A 167 15.38 -9.97 -10.46
C PRO A 167 14.33 -10.26 -9.38
N THR A 168 13.07 -9.84 -9.62
CA THR A 168 12.00 -9.95 -8.61
C THR A 168 11.07 -11.13 -8.88
N ILE A 169 10.68 -11.32 -10.14
CA ILE A 169 9.79 -12.41 -10.53
C ILE A 169 10.62 -13.68 -10.71
N PRO A 170 10.26 -14.79 -10.06
CA PRO A 170 10.96 -16.05 -10.24
C PRO A 170 11.05 -16.45 -11.72
N ALA A 171 12.24 -16.81 -12.20
CA ALA A 171 12.49 -17.11 -13.61
C ALA A 171 11.57 -18.19 -14.18
N ARG A 172 11.13 -19.14 -13.33
CA ARG A 172 10.19 -20.20 -13.71
C ARG A 172 8.82 -19.69 -14.13
N TYR A 173 8.46 -18.45 -13.78
CA TYR A 173 7.17 -17.85 -14.13
C TYR A 173 7.26 -16.93 -15.36
N ILE A 174 8.46 -16.73 -15.91
CA ILE A 174 8.72 -15.92 -17.09
C ILE A 174 9.08 -16.82 -18.25
N ASP A 175 8.38 -16.69 -19.37
CA ASP A 175 8.65 -17.41 -20.60
C ASP A 175 8.65 -16.47 -21.83
N ALA A 176 8.84 -17.04 -23.03
CA ALA A 176 8.85 -16.27 -24.28
C ALA A 176 7.52 -15.58 -24.60
N GLY A 177 6.41 -16.02 -24.00
CA GLY A 177 5.08 -15.43 -24.15
C GLY A 177 4.76 -14.36 -23.10
N THR A 178 5.61 -14.16 -22.09
CA THR A 178 5.40 -13.15 -21.05
C THR A 178 5.52 -11.74 -21.61
N LYS A 179 4.49 -10.93 -21.40
CA LYS A 179 4.44 -9.54 -21.87
C LYS A 179 4.81 -8.58 -20.75
N PHE A 180 5.78 -7.71 -21.00
CA PHE A 180 6.17 -6.64 -20.09
C PHE A 180 5.59 -5.30 -20.55
N PHE A 181 4.73 -4.70 -19.75
CA PHE A 181 4.13 -3.40 -20.00
C PHE A 181 4.75 -2.36 -19.04
N VAL A 182 5.82 -1.72 -19.49
CA VAL A 182 6.49 -0.68 -18.70
C VAL A 182 6.10 0.68 -19.23
N ASN A 183 5.53 1.52 -18.39
CA ASN A 183 4.97 2.83 -18.75
C ASN A 183 4.20 2.73 -20.09
N PRO A 184 3.11 1.93 -20.18
CA PRO A 184 2.44 1.66 -21.44
C PRO A 184 1.85 2.92 -22.09
N THR A 185 1.47 3.92 -21.27
CA THR A 185 0.98 5.23 -21.74
C THR A 185 2.11 6.19 -22.13
N GLY A 186 3.37 5.80 -21.96
CA GLY A 186 4.54 6.60 -22.31
C GLY A 186 5.07 7.42 -21.13
N ARG A 187 5.27 8.72 -21.33
CA ARG A 187 5.89 9.62 -20.37
C ARG A 187 5.09 9.76 -19.08
N PHE A 188 5.77 9.60 -17.91
CA PHE A 188 5.19 9.75 -16.59
C PHE A 188 6.12 10.61 -15.71
N VAL A 189 6.22 11.89 -16.00
CA VAL A 189 7.06 12.85 -15.24
C VAL A 189 6.26 13.53 -14.14
N VAL A 190 5.02 13.93 -14.43
CA VAL A 190 4.11 14.46 -13.40
C VAL A 190 3.41 13.29 -12.71
N GLY A 191 3.61 13.16 -11.42
CA GLY A 191 3.05 12.08 -10.60
C GLY A 191 2.96 12.46 -9.13
N GLY A 192 2.64 11.48 -8.28
CA GLY A 192 2.42 11.70 -6.87
C GLY A 192 1.32 12.73 -6.60
N PRO A 193 1.41 13.51 -5.51
CA PRO A 193 0.39 14.50 -5.13
C PRO A 193 0.16 15.61 -6.17
N ALA A 194 1.14 15.87 -7.05
CA ALA A 194 0.99 16.82 -8.14
C ALA A 194 0.17 16.26 -9.32
N GLY A 195 0.16 14.95 -9.48
CA GLY A 195 -0.62 14.27 -10.52
C GLY A 195 -2.04 13.96 -10.06
N ASP A 196 -2.20 13.46 -8.83
CA ASP A 196 -3.49 13.05 -8.27
C ASP A 196 -3.47 13.13 -6.74
N SER A 197 -4.60 13.45 -6.13
CA SER A 197 -4.73 13.53 -4.68
C SER A 197 -4.80 12.14 -4.06
N GLY A 198 -3.96 11.89 -3.04
CA GLY A 198 -3.99 10.67 -2.24
C GLY A 198 -4.87 10.81 -1.01
N LEU A 199 -5.53 9.72 -0.63
CA LEU A 199 -6.30 9.61 0.61
C LEU A 199 -5.93 8.35 1.37
N THR A 200 -5.81 8.47 2.70
CA THR A 200 -5.62 7.31 3.58
C THR A 200 -6.80 6.34 3.46
N GLY A 201 -6.52 5.04 3.44
CA GLY A 201 -7.55 3.99 3.41
C GLY A 201 -8.28 3.83 2.07
N ARG A 202 -7.75 4.34 0.96
CA ARG A 202 -8.31 4.19 -0.39
C ARG A 202 -7.62 3.12 -1.25
N LYS A 203 -6.81 2.24 -0.65
CA LYS A 203 -6.16 1.10 -1.29
C LYS A 203 -6.38 -0.21 -0.51
N ILE A 204 -7.60 -0.39 -0.01
CA ILE A 204 -7.96 -1.48 0.92
C ILE A 204 -7.78 -2.89 0.33
N ILE A 205 -7.92 -3.05 -0.97
CA ILE A 205 -7.71 -4.35 -1.64
C ILE A 205 -6.20 -4.64 -1.80
N VAL A 206 -5.37 -3.62 -2.00
CA VAL A 206 -3.90 -3.74 -1.97
C VAL A 206 -3.42 -4.07 -0.56
N ASP A 207 -4.05 -3.49 0.46
CA ASP A 207 -3.73 -3.73 1.88
C ASP A 207 -4.11 -5.16 2.33
N THR A 208 -4.93 -5.88 1.59
CA THR A 208 -5.47 -7.20 1.95
C THR A 208 -5.03 -8.30 0.99
N TYR A 209 -5.90 -8.81 0.13
CA TYR A 209 -5.64 -10.03 -0.64
C TYR A 209 -5.67 -9.84 -2.16
N GLY A 210 -5.66 -8.59 -2.65
CA GLY A 210 -5.59 -8.29 -4.08
C GLY A 210 -6.81 -8.76 -4.89
N GLY A 211 -7.95 -8.98 -4.22
CA GLY A 211 -9.17 -9.47 -4.84
C GLY A 211 -9.32 -11.00 -4.82
N ALA A 212 -8.35 -11.76 -4.31
CA ALA A 212 -8.46 -13.21 -4.14
C ALA A 212 -9.49 -13.62 -3.07
N ALA A 213 -9.74 -12.74 -2.10
CA ALA A 213 -10.80 -12.89 -1.11
C ALA A 213 -11.65 -11.63 -1.03
N ALA A 214 -12.84 -11.76 -0.47
CA ALA A 214 -13.75 -10.64 -0.22
C ALA A 214 -13.16 -9.64 0.79
N HIS A 215 -13.74 -8.45 0.84
CA HIS A 215 -13.36 -7.38 1.75
C HIS A 215 -14.61 -6.77 2.40
N GLY A 216 -14.53 -6.48 3.70
CA GLY A 216 -15.66 -5.91 4.44
C GLY A 216 -15.82 -4.39 4.31
N GLY A 217 -14.86 -3.70 3.67
CA GLY A 217 -14.90 -2.26 3.41
C GLY A 217 -14.07 -1.39 4.35
N GLY A 218 -13.68 -1.89 5.53
CA GLY A 218 -12.92 -1.13 6.52
C GLY A 218 -11.44 -0.99 6.17
N CYS A 219 -10.90 0.23 6.25
CA CYS A 219 -9.47 0.47 6.08
C CYS A 219 -8.68 0.23 7.38
N PHE A 220 -7.36 0.04 7.26
CA PHE A 220 -6.46 -0.17 8.39
C PHE A 220 -5.71 1.11 8.77
N SER A 221 -5.22 1.86 7.79
CA SER A 221 -4.44 3.07 7.99
C SER A 221 -5.20 4.11 8.81
N GLY A 222 -4.51 4.75 9.75
CA GLY A 222 -5.08 5.80 10.60
C GLY A 222 -5.90 5.27 11.79
N LYS A 223 -5.99 3.96 11.99
CA LYS A 223 -6.73 3.32 13.08
C LYS A 223 -5.81 2.70 14.11
N ASP A 224 -6.11 2.89 15.39
CA ASP A 224 -5.46 2.19 16.49
C ASP A 224 -6.07 0.78 16.68
N PRO A 225 -5.49 -0.10 17.54
CA PRO A 225 -5.96 -1.47 17.73
C PRO A 225 -7.37 -1.62 18.32
N THR A 226 -7.97 -0.57 18.85
CA THR A 226 -9.35 -0.62 19.37
C THR A 226 -10.40 -0.61 18.25
N LYS A 227 -10.02 -0.24 17.02
CA LYS A 227 -10.89 -0.20 15.86
C LYS A 227 -11.04 -1.60 15.26
N VAL A 228 -12.25 -2.14 15.31
CA VAL A 228 -12.59 -3.51 14.89
C VAL A 228 -12.24 -3.81 13.42
N ASP A 229 -12.40 -2.86 12.53
CA ASP A 229 -11.99 -2.99 11.12
C ASP A 229 -10.55 -3.45 10.97
N ARG A 230 -9.65 -2.98 11.82
CA ARG A 230 -8.24 -3.34 11.81
C ARG A 230 -7.97 -4.58 12.65
N SER A 231 -8.34 -4.58 13.92
CA SER A 231 -8.00 -5.66 14.85
C SER A 231 -8.63 -6.99 14.47
N ALA A 232 -9.91 -7.00 14.09
CA ALA A 232 -10.60 -8.22 13.71
C ALA A 232 -10.16 -8.73 12.33
N ALA A 233 -9.81 -7.86 11.37
CA ALA A 233 -9.22 -8.28 10.11
C ALA A 233 -7.86 -8.96 10.32
N TYR A 234 -7.03 -8.43 11.22
CA TYR A 234 -5.74 -9.05 11.57
C TYR A 234 -5.93 -10.39 12.29
N MET A 235 -6.92 -10.47 13.19
CA MET A 235 -7.26 -11.73 13.85
C MET A 235 -7.80 -12.77 12.84
N ALA A 236 -8.68 -12.38 11.92
CA ALA A 236 -9.18 -13.25 10.88
C ALA A 236 -8.03 -13.80 10.00
N ARG A 237 -7.05 -12.96 9.64
CA ARG A 237 -5.83 -13.39 8.96
C ARG A 237 -5.01 -14.35 9.81
N TYR A 238 -4.85 -14.07 11.10
CA TYR A 238 -4.13 -14.95 12.02
C TYR A 238 -4.79 -16.34 12.08
N VAL A 239 -6.10 -16.40 12.20
CA VAL A 239 -6.86 -17.66 12.19
C VAL A 239 -6.62 -18.41 10.87
N ALA A 240 -6.83 -17.76 9.73
CA ALA A 240 -6.67 -18.38 8.42
C ALA A 240 -5.25 -18.94 8.17
N LYS A 241 -4.22 -18.31 8.75
CA LYS A 241 -2.83 -18.80 8.64
C LYS A 241 -2.52 -20.00 9.52
N ASN A 242 -3.31 -20.26 10.55
CA ASN A 242 -3.05 -21.31 11.53
C ASN A 242 -4.02 -22.52 11.37
N LEU A 243 -4.92 -22.47 10.41
CA LEU A 243 -5.74 -23.61 9.99
C LEU A 243 -5.03 -24.42 8.91
#